data_b695dd3e1afa95b29a3c3c05c14e4613
#
_entry.id   b695dd3e1afa95b29a3c3c05c14e4613
#
_cell.length_a   1.000
_cell.length_b   1.000
_cell.length_c   1.000
_cell.angle_alpha   90.00
_cell.angle_beta   90.00
_cell.angle_gamma   90.00
#
_symmetry.space_group_name_H-M   'P 1'
#
loop_
_entity.id
_entity.type
_entity.pdbx_description
1 polymer ?
#
loop_
_entity_poly.entity_id
_entity_poly.type
_entity_poly.pdbx_seq_one_letter_code
_entity_poly.pdbx_strand_id
1 'polypeptide(L)'
;RDGRGEHGELPPNDWQSFFGGPAWARVADGQWYLHLFDKAQPDVNWKNPDIHEEFKKTLRFWSDHGTDGFRIDVAHGLAKDLESKPLEELGREYSVVGVLNHDFSHPLFDRREVHDIYREWRKVFNEYNPPRFAVAEAWVVPEHQHLYASMDELGQSFNFDFAQANWYADEFRKAIAAGLKAAAETGGSTTTWVMNNHDVPRSPSRYGLPQVKGAPYHQLPHDWLLRNGTTYPEDRELGTRRARAAALMELGLPGAAYIYQGEELGL
;
A
#
# COMPACT_ATOMS: atom_id res chain seq x y z
N ARG A 1 11.65 -18.04 -14.36
CA ARG A 1 11.28 -19.39 -13.89
C ARG A 1 10.88 -20.28 -15.07
N ASP A 2 11.12 -21.59 -14.94
CA ASP A 2 10.61 -22.56 -15.89
C ASP A 2 9.11 -22.77 -15.67
N GLY A 3 8.39 -23.07 -16.75
CA GLY A 3 6.97 -23.40 -16.68
C GLY A 3 6.72 -24.87 -16.40
N ARG A 4 5.46 -25.22 -16.16
CA ARG A 4 4.99 -26.61 -16.08
C ARG A 4 4.65 -27.15 -17.48
N GLY A 5 4.44 -28.45 -17.59
CA GLY A 5 4.20 -29.14 -18.84
C GLY A 5 5.48 -29.68 -19.45
N GLU A 6 5.34 -30.49 -20.50
CA GLU A 6 6.48 -31.20 -21.16
C GLU A 6 7.47 -30.22 -21.80
N HIS A 7 6.97 -29.04 -22.25
CA HIS A 7 7.77 -28.00 -22.91
C HIS A 7 7.73 -26.66 -22.17
N GLY A 8 7.35 -26.64 -20.88
CA GLY A 8 7.24 -25.43 -20.09
C GLY A 8 6.15 -24.47 -20.57
N GLU A 9 5.12 -24.97 -21.24
CA GLU A 9 4.05 -24.17 -21.85
C GLU A 9 3.00 -23.66 -20.86
N LEU A 10 2.93 -24.22 -19.66
CA LEU A 10 2.04 -23.79 -18.59
C LEU A 10 2.77 -22.93 -17.57
N PRO A 11 2.10 -21.95 -16.93
CA PRO A 11 2.72 -21.13 -15.91
C PRO A 11 3.20 -21.96 -14.71
N PRO A 12 4.16 -21.47 -13.90
CA PRO A 12 4.69 -22.15 -12.73
C PRO A 12 3.62 -22.59 -11.72
N ASN A 13 2.57 -21.78 -11.53
CA ASN A 13 1.38 -22.14 -10.76
C ASN A 13 0.16 -21.31 -11.23
N ASP A 14 -0.97 -21.42 -10.53
CA ASP A 14 -2.23 -20.83 -10.94
C ASP A 14 -2.53 -19.48 -10.23
N TRP A 15 -1.52 -18.75 -9.80
CA TRP A 15 -1.68 -17.44 -9.18
C TRP A 15 -2.32 -16.44 -10.13
N GLN A 16 -3.09 -15.52 -9.53
CA GLN A 16 -3.79 -14.47 -10.26
C GLN A 16 -3.18 -13.11 -9.94
N SER A 17 -3.13 -12.24 -10.94
CA SER A 17 -2.80 -10.83 -10.77
C SER A 17 -3.94 -10.12 -10.03
N PHE A 18 -3.61 -9.12 -9.23
CA PHE A 18 -4.61 -8.24 -8.59
C PHE A 18 -5.43 -7.45 -9.60
N PHE A 19 -4.91 -7.22 -10.79
CA PHE A 19 -5.63 -6.58 -11.89
C PHE A 19 -6.41 -7.57 -12.76
N GLY A 20 -6.44 -8.83 -12.36
CA GLY A 20 -7.13 -9.91 -13.07
C GLY A 20 -6.25 -10.66 -14.06
N GLY A 21 -6.63 -11.88 -14.37
CA GLY A 21 -5.86 -12.78 -15.21
C GLY A 21 -4.69 -13.45 -14.49
N PRO A 22 -3.87 -14.28 -15.19
CA PRO A 22 -2.73 -14.96 -14.61
C PRO A 22 -1.67 -13.99 -14.07
N ALA A 23 -1.01 -14.33 -12.96
CA ALA A 23 0.11 -13.56 -12.42
C ALA A 23 1.46 -13.88 -13.08
N TRP A 24 1.47 -14.73 -14.08
CA TRP A 24 2.67 -15.14 -14.80
C TRP A 24 2.56 -14.80 -16.28
N ALA A 25 3.63 -14.26 -16.84
CA ALA A 25 3.74 -14.01 -18.26
C ALA A 25 5.00 -14.67 -18.83
N ARG A 26 4.86 -15.29 -20.02
CA ARG A 26 5.95 -15.99 -20.69
C ARG A 26 6.75 -15.01 -21.57
N VAL A 27 8.07 -15.09 -21.50
CA VAL A 27 8.98 -14.33 -22.38
C VAL A 27 9.40 -15.17 -23.60
N ALA A 28 10.05 -14.54 -24.55
CA ALA A 28 10.38 -15.15 -25.84
C ALA A 28 11.33 -16.34 -25.75
N ASP A 29 12.16 -16.43 -24.71
CA ASP A 29 13.07 -17.55 -24.45
C ASP A 29 12.38 -18.76 -23.79
N GLY A 30 11.07 -18.65 -23.52
CA GLY A 30 10.27 -19.72 -22.93
C GLY A 30 10.15 -19.67 -21.42
N GLN A 31 10.87 -18.79 -20.75
CA GLN A 31 10.75 -18.60 -19.29
C GLN A 31 9.52 -17.79 -18.90
N TRP A 32 9.18 -17.80 -17.60
CA TRP A 32 8.06 -17.09 -17.03
C TRP A 32 8.54 -16.11 -15.96
N TYR A 33 7.98 -14.89 -15.98
CA TYR A 33 8.16 -13.92 -14.90
C TYR A 33 6.85 -13.68 -14.15
N LEU A 34 6.98 -13.40 -12.86
CA LEU A 34 5.87 -13.03 -11.99
C LEU A 34 5.52 -11.56 -12.17
N HIS A 35 4.22 -11.26 -12.19
CA HIS A 35 3.67 -9.91 -12.08
C HIS A 35 2.39 -9.96 -11.24
N LEU A 36 2.46 -9.57 -9.98
CA LEU A 36 1.28 -9.58 -9.12
C LEU A 36 0.28 -8.48 -9.48
N PHE A 37 0.72 -7.47 -10.25
CA PHE A 37 -0.08 -6.38 -10.77
C PHE A 37 -0.12 -6.42 -12.31
N ASP A 38 0.17 -5.31 -12.98
CA ASP A 38 0.13 -5.28 -14.44
C ASP A 38 1.26 -6.12 -15.05
N LYS A 39 0.99 -6.69 -16.23
CA LYS A 39 1.98 -7.42 -17.01
C LYS A 39 3.21 -6.60 -17.37
N ALA A 40 3.07 -5.27 -17.47
CA ALA A 40 4.18 -4.36 -17.69
C ALA A 40 4.97 -4.01 -16.40
N GLN A 41 4.56 -4.54 -15.24
CA GLN A 41 5.17 -4.33 -13.93
C GLN A 41 5.73 -5.66 -13.37
N PRO A 42 6.83 -6.19 -13.91
CA PRO A 42 7.40 -7.46 -13.44
C PRO A 42 7.89 -7.32 -11.99
N ASP A 43 7.58 -8.32 -11.18
CA ASP A 43 8.15 -8.44 -9.83
C ASP A 43 9.64 -8.76 -9.91
N VAL A 44 10.47 -7.94 -9.28
CA VAL A 44 11.91 -8.12 -9.28
C VAL A 44 12.37 -9.11 -8.21
N ASN A 45 13.49 -9.78 -8.46
CA ASN A 45 14.06 -10.73 -7.52
C ASN A 45 14.93 -10.04 -6.49
N TRP A 46 14.37 -9.71 -5.32
CA TRP A 46 15.09 -9.06 -4.21
C TRP A 46 16.17 -9.94 -3.54
N LYS A 47 16.31 -11.21 -3.91
CA LYS A 47 17.49 -12.01 -3.53
C LYS A 47 18.71 -11.71 -4.40
N ASN A 48 18.54 -11.00 -5.52
CA ASN A 48 19.65 -10.56 -6.36
C ASN A 48 20.26 -9.26 -5.79
N PRO A 49 21.55 -9.24 -5.40
CA PRO A 49 22.18 -8.06 -4.86
C PRO A 49 22.25 -6.88 -5.86
N ASP A 50 22.25 -7.13 -7.15
CA ASP A 50 22.23 -6.09 -8.17
C ASP A 50 20.93 -5.25 -8.11
N ILE A 51 19.83 -5.85 -7.72
CA ILE A 51 18.55 -5.15 -7.52
C ILE A 51 18.68 -4.16 -6.36
N HIS A 52 19.27 -4.57 -5.24
CA HIS A 52 19.50 -3.68 -4.10
C HIS A 52 20.37 -2.48 -4.50
N GLU A 53 21.47 -2.73 -5.25
CA GLU A 53 22.34 -1.64 -5.69
C GLU A 53 21.64 -0.69 -6.67
N GLU A 54 20.83 -1.23 -7.59
CA GLU A 54 20.10 -0.41 -8.56
C GLU A 54 19.04 0.47 -7.89
N PHE A 55 18.30 -0.06 -6.91
CA PHE A 55 17.35 0.76 -6.16
C PHE A 55 18.06 1.83 -5.31
N LYS A 56 19.20 1.53 -4.70
CA LYS A 56 19.99 2.55 -3.99
C LYS A 56 20.49 3.66 -4.93
N LYS A 57 20.91 3.33 -6.16
CA LYS A 57 21.24 4.33 -7.18
C LYS A 57 20.01 5.18 -7.55
N THR A 58 18.85 4.56 -7.73
CA THR A 58 17.60 5.24 -8.04
C THR A 58 17.21 6.23 -6.94
N LEU A 59 17.30 5.82 -5.66
CA LEU A 59 17.03 6.70 -4.53
C LEU A 59 18.00 7.90 -4.49
N ARG A 60 19.30 7.69 -4.71
CA ARG A 60 20.28 8.77 -4.79
C ARG A 60 20.01 9.69 -5.97
N PHE A 61 19.76 9.13 -7.15
CA PHE A 61 19.46 9.91 -8.34
C PHE A 61 18.33 10.93 -8.10
N TRP A 62 17.20 10.49 -7.57
CA TRP A 62 16.08 11.40 -7.31
C TRP A 62 16.37 12.36 -6.15
N SER A 63 17.05 11.92 -5.11
CA SER A 63 17.47 12.79 -3.98
C SER A 63 18.40 13.89 -4.43
N ASP A 64 19.34 13.60 -5.32
CA ASP A 64 20.28 14.58 -5.91
C ASP A 64 19.55 15.58 -6.84
N HIS A 65 18.40 15.20 -7.40
CA HIS A 65 17.54 16.07 -8.17
C HIS A 65 16.51 16.85 -7.33
N GLY A 66 16.64 16.82 -5.99
CA GLY A 66 15.86 17.64 -5.07
C GLY A 66 14.61 16.96 -4.51
N THR A 67 14.47 15.64 -4.65
CA THR A 67 13.40 14.90 -3.97
C THR A 67 13.72 14.77 -2.48
N ASP A 68 12.81 15.21 -1.60
CA ASP A 68 12.99 15.16 -0.16
C ASP A 68 12.48 13.88 0.49
N GLY A 69 11.60 13.14 -0.18
CA GLY A 69 11.05 11.88 0.32
C GLY A 69 10.37 11.05 -0.76
N PHE A 70 9.99 9.81 -0.40
CA PHE A 70 9.44 8.82 -1.32
C PHE A 70 8.18 8.16 -0.76
N ARG A 71 7.20 7.90 -1.62
CA ARG A 71 6.14 6.93 -1.33
C ARG A 71 6.60 5.57 -1.85
N ILE A 72 6.59 4.58 -0.98
CA ILE A 72 6.94 3.20 -1.35
C ILE A 72 5.65 2.43 -1.61
N ASP A 73 5.41 2.18 -2.88
CA ASP A 73 4.26 1.43 -3.36
C ASP A 73 4.36 -0.04 -2.96
N VAL A 74 3.26 -0.62 -2.52
CA VAL A 74 3.17 -2.03 -2.08
C VAL A 74 4.35 -2.42 -1.17
N ALA A 75 4.67 -1.58 -0.20
CA ALA A 75 5.86 -1.71 0.62
C ALA A 75 6.01 -3.09 1.31
N HIS A 76 4.91 -3.76 1.59
CA HIS A 76 4.89 -5.09 2.19
C HIS A 76 5.14 -6.23 1.19
N GLY A 77 5.22 -5.93 -0.11
CA GLY A 77 5.29 -6.91 -1.18
C GLY A 77 6.65 -7.08 -1.87
N LEU A 78 7.73 -6.40 -1.42
CA LEU A 78 9.02 -6.49 -2.09
C LEU A 78 9.65 -7.87 -1.95
N ALA A 79 9.90 -8.31 -0.73
CA ALA A 79 10.50 -9.61 -0.46
C ALA A 79 9.50 -10.76 -0.64
N LYS A 80 9.93 -11.81 -1.34
CA LYS A 80 9.12 -13.00 -1.61
C LYS A 80 9.90 -14.27 -1.32
N ASP A 81 9.20 -15.28 -0.85
CA ASP A 81 9.73 -16.63 -0.71
C ASP A 81 9.07 -17.57 -1.74
N LEU A 82 9.76 -17.78 -2.84
CA LEU A 82 9.34 -18.64 -3.93
C LEU A 82 10.14 -19.95 -4.00
N GLU A 83 10.86 -20.30 -2.92
CA GLU A 83 11.84 -21.41 -2.93
C GLU A 83 11.68 -22.37 -1.76
N SER A 84 11.13 -21.92 -0.62
CA SER A 84 10.97 -22.79 0.56
C SER A 84 9.96 -23.92 0.36
N LYS A 85 9.02 -23.73 -0.60
CA LYS A 85 8.06 -24.75 -1.01
C LYS A 85 7.97 -24.81 -2.53
N PRO A 86 7.66 -25.98 -3.12
CA PRO A 86 7.31 -26.05 -4.53
C PRO A 86 6.15 -25.09 -4.85
N LEU A 87 6.25 -24.36 -5.97
CA LEU A 87 5.23 -23.39 -6.36
C LEU A 87 3.85 -24.03 -6.57
N GLU A 88 3.82 -25.31 -6.95
CA GLU A 88 2.59 -26.08 -7.12
C GLU A 88 1.84 -26.33 -5.79
N GLU A 89 2.56 -26.27 -4.66
CA GLU A 89 1.98 -26.39 -3.31
C GLU A 89 1.48 -25.06 -2.77
N LEU A 90 1.85 -23.94 -3.41
CA LEU A 90 1.37 -22.61 -3.08
C LEU A 90 0.11 -22.32 -3.90
N GLY A 91 -1.03 -22.56 -3.31
CA GLY A 91 -2.33 -22.42 -3.94
C GLY A 91 -2.67 -20.97 -4.34
N ARG A 92 -3.76 -20.83 -5.07
CA ARG A 92 -4.24 -19.53 -5.57
C ARG A 92 -4.56 -18.53 -4.47
N GLU A 93 -4.90 -19.01 -3.27
CA GLU A 93 -5.20 -18.19 -2.10
C GLU A 93 -4.07 -17.23 -1.71
N TYR A 94 -2.82 -17.57 -1.98
CA TYR A 94 -1.68 -16.71 -1.69
C TYR A 94 -1.57 -15.50 -2.62
N SER A 95 -2.22 -15.50 -3.76
CA SER A 95 -2.27 -14.36 -4.68
C SER A 95 -3.53 -13.51 -4.53
N VAL A 96 -4.32 -13.71 -3.49
CA VAL A 96 -5.55 -12.95 -3.21
C VAL A 96 -5.26 -11.86 -2.18
N VAL A 97 -5.73 -10.64 -2.45
CA VAL A 97 -5.64 -9.50 -1.52
C VAL A 97 -6.36 -9.82 -0.20
N GLY A 98 -5.75 -9.49 0.92
CA GLY A 98 -6.40 -9.55 2.24
C GLY A 98 -6.09 -10.78 3.08
N VAL A 99 -5.22 -11.68 2.64
CA VAL A 99 -4.67 -12.74 3.50
C VAL A 99 -3.54 -12.13 4.33
N LEU A 100 -3.86 -11.66 5.53
CA LEU A 100 -2.87 -11.11 6.44
C LEU A 100 -2.39 -12.18 7.41
N ASN A 101 -1.08 -12.37 7.51
CA ASN A 101 -0.45 -13.29 8.44
C ASN A 101 0.21 -12.54 9.59
N HIS A 102 -0.05 -12.95 10.83
CA HIS A 102 0.55 -12.35 12.02
C HIS A 102 1.99 -12.85 12.31
N ASP A 103 2.47 -13.85 11.57
CA ASP A 103 3.73 -14.57 11.83
C ASP A 103 4.79 -14.37 10.74
N PHE A 104 4.56 -13.49 9.76
CA PHE A 104 5.41 -13.23 8.59
C PHE A 104 5.61 -14.45 7.68
N SER A 105 4.74 -15.45 7.75
CA SER A 105 4.88 -16.70 6.98
C SER A 105 4.31 -16.62 5.56
N HIS A 106 3.65 -15.52 5.20
CA HIS A 106 3.08 -15.35 3.86
C HIS A 106 4.19 -15.34 2.79
N PRO A 107 4.10 -16.15 1.71
CA PRO A 107 5.20 -16.25 0.75
C PRO A 107 5.41 -14.98 -0.09
N LEU A 108 4.40 -14.12 -0.25
CA LEU A 108 4.44 -12.96 -1.13
C LEU A 108 4.43 -11.61 -0.41
N PHE A 109 3.94 -11.56 0.84
CA PHE A 109 3.69 -10.30 1.52
C PHE A 109 4.16 -10.33 2.96
N ASP A 110 4.49 -9.14 3.48
CA ASP A 110 4.80 -8.86 4.88
C ASP A 110 5.86 -9.81 5.46
N ARG A 111 6.92 -10.04 4.69
CA ARG A 111 8.02 -10.90 5.09
C ARG A 111 9.06 -10.12 5.88
N ARG A 112 9.73 -10.80 6.83
CA ARG A 112 10.79 -10.17 7.65
C ARG A 112 11.92 -9.60 6.81
N GLU A 113 12.23 -10.21 5.69
CA GLU A 113 13.32 -9.82 4.79
C GLU A 113 13.11 -8.43 4.16
N VAL A 114 11.86 -7.94 4.07
CA VAL A 114 11.58 -6.62 3.54
C VAL A 114 12.17 -5.51 4.41
N HIS A 115 12.23 -5.74 5.73
CA HIS A 115 12.77 -4.77 6.69
C HIS A 115 14.29 -4.57 6.54
N ASP A 116 15.03 -5.60 6.10
CA ASP A 116 16.45 -5.45 5.79
C ASP A 116 16.66 -4.53 4.58
N ILE A 117 15.81 -4.63 3.56
CA ILE A 117 15.81 -3.73 2.40
C ILE A 117 15.63 -2.27 2.86
N TYR A 118 14.66 -2.02 3.75
CA TYR A 118 14.38 -0.66 4.23
C TYR A 118 15.47 -0.10 5.13
N ARG A 119 16.15 -0.92 5.93
CA ARG A 119 17.34 -0.50 6.68
C ARG A 119 18.51 -0.14 5.76
N GLU A 120 18.65 -0.81 4.61
CA GLU A 120 19.62 -0.40 3.59
C GLU A 120 19.24 0.96 2.98
N TRP A 121 17.96 1.18 2.65
CA TRP A 121 17.48 2.45 2.10
C TRP A 121 17.62 3.59 3.11
N ARG A 122 17.39 3.33 4.40
CA ARG A 122 17.60 4.31 5.47
C ARG A 122 19.05 4.80 5.48
N LYS A 123 20.03 3.95 5.23
CA LYS A 123 21.44 4.37 5.14
C LYS A 123 21.63 5.38 4.01
N VAL A 124 21.00 5.16 2.85
CA VAL A 124 20.99 6.11 1.73
C VAL A 124 20.33 7.42 2.11
N PHE A 125 19.15 7.36 2.75
CA PHE A 125 18.42 8.58 3.18
C PHE A 125 19.26 9.43 4.16
N ASN A 126 20.05 8.79 5.02
CA ASN A 126 20.91 9.46 5.98
C ASN A 126 22.19 10.07 5.36
N GLU A 127 22.48 9.83 4.08
CA GLU A 127 23.56 10.51 3.35
C GLU A 127 23.25 12.00 3.09
N TYR A 128 22.00 12.42 3.24
CA TYR A 128 21.50 13.77 2.95
C TYR A 128 21.29 14.61 4.23
N ASN A 129 21.32 15.94 4.06
CA ASN A 129 21.04 16.89 5.14
C ASN A 129 20.02 17.97 4.67
N PRO A 130 18.78 17.98 5.18
CA PRO A 130 18.24 17.01 6.15
C PRO A 130 18.14 15.59 5.56
N PRO A 131 18.13 14.55 6.40
CA PRO A 131 17.95 13.18 5.94
C PRO A 131 16.63 13.03 5.17
N ARG A 132 16.65 12.22 4.10
CA ARG A 132 15.44 11.89 3.35
C ARG A 132 14.56 10.95 4.18
N PHE A 133 13.29 10.87 3.80
CA PHE A 133 12.32 9.97 4.45
C PHE A 133 11.51 9.21 3.41
N ALA A 134 10.77 8.22 3.85
CA ALA A 134 9.77 7.59 3.00
C ALA A 134 8.51 7.26 3.79
N VAL A 135 7.39 7.12 3.07
CA VAL A 135 6.13 6.63 3.62
C VAL A 135 5.77 5.32 2.95
N ALA A 136 5.50 4.30 3.76
CA ALA A 136 5.08 2.98 3.28
C ALA A 136 3.60 2.98 2.92
N GLU A 137 3.27 2.45 1.76
CA GLU A 137 1.95 1.89 1.52
C GLU A 137 1.99 0.41 1.90
N ALA A 138 1.62 0.12 3.15
CA ALA A 138 1.69 -1.24 3.70
C ALA A 138 0.31 -1.70 4.18
N TRP A 139 -0.24 -2.68 3.49
CA TRP A 139 -1.48 -3.38 3.86
C TRP A 139 -1.11 -4.60 4.69
N VAL A 140 -0.87 -4.37 5.97
CA VAL A 140 -0.39 -5.37 6.92
C VAL A 140 -1.26 -5.35 8.18
N VAL A 141 -1.12 -6.37 9.02
CA VAL A 141 -1.80 -6.37 10.32
C VAL A 141 -1.35 -5.16 11.15
N PRO A 142 -2.22 -4.58 11.98
CA PRO A 142 -1.90 -3.38 12.75
C PRO A 142 -0.62 -3.51 13.59
N GLU A 143 -0.34 -4.70 14.08
CA GLU A 143 0.84 -5.01 14.89
C GLU A 143 2.15 -4.91 14.10
N HIS A 144 2.11 -5.01 12.77
CA HIS A 144 3.30 -4.91 11.92
C HIS A 144 3.51 -3.50 11.33
N GLN A 145 2.49 -2.64 11.33
CA GLN A 145 2.61 -1.28 10.73
C GLN A 145 3.75 -0.46 11.33
N HIS A 146 3.99 -0.59 12.64
CA HIS A 146 5.04 0.16 13.33
C HIS A 146 6.45 -0.19 12.81
N LEU A 147 6.67 -1.41 12.28
CA LEU A 147 7.97 -1.80 11.74
C LEU A 147 8.32 -0.93 10.52
N TYR A 148 7.40 -0.78 9.57
CA TYR A 148 7.58 0.06 8.38
C TYR A 148 7.77 1.54 8.73
N ALA A 149 7.11 2.01 9.78
CA ALA A 149 7.20 3.39 10.25
C ALA A 149 8.42 3.66 11.15
N SER A 150 9.23 2.65 11.44
CA SER A 150 10.41 2.77 12.29
C SER A 150 11.43 3.78 11.72
N MET A 151 12.10 4.52 12.62
CA MET A 151 13.08 5.55 12.23
C MET A 151 14.38 4.97 11.66
N ASP A 152 14.64 3.69 11.86
CA ASP A 152 15.74 2.95 11.24
C ASP A 152 15.34 2.31 9.90
N GLU A 153 14.09 2.47 9.47
CA GLU A 153 13.56 2.03 8.19
C GLU A 153 13.00 3.23 7.38
N LEU A 154 11.73 3.19 6.97
CA LEU A 154 11.14 4.23 6.11
C LEU A 154 10.80 5.52 6.88
N GLY A 155 10.43 5.41 8.14
CA GLY A 155 10.09 6.53 9.03
C GLY A 155 8.61 6.83 9.11
N GLN A 156 7.82 6.45 8.11
CA GLN A 156 6.36 6.63 8.09
C GLN A 156 5.66 5.47 7.40
N SER A 157 4.40 5.22 7.78
CA SER A 157 3.47 4.31 7.10
C SER A 157 2.10 4.94 7.05
N PHE A 158 1.38 4.80 5.94
CA PHE A 158 0.03 5.34 5.79
C PHE A 158 -0.95 4.70 6.77
N ASN A 159 -1.78 5.54 7.39
CA ASN A 159 -2.90 5.12 8.20
C ASN A 159 -4.17 5.04 7.34
N PHE A 160 -4.40 3.88 6.74
CA PHE A 160 -5.58 3.67 5.89
C PHE A 160 -6.88 3.49 6.67
N ASP A 161 -6.84 3.14 7.95
CA ASP A 161 -8.04 3.05 8.79
C ASP A 161 -8.77 4.40 8.86
N PHE A 162 -7.99 5.51 8.88
CA PHE A 162 -8.55 6.85 8.85
C PHE A 162 -9.21 7.16 7.51
N ALA A 163 -8.55 6.82 6.40
CA ALA A 163 -9.09 6.99 5.04
C ALA A 163 -10.34 6.13 4.81
N GLN A 164 -10.44 4.97 5.46
CA GLN A 164 -11.53 4.01 5.29
C GLN A 164 -12.74 4.29 6.19
N ALA A 165 -12.64 5.19 7.15
CA ALA A 165 -13.72 5.49 8.08
C ALA A 165 -14.95 6.05 7.34
N ASN A 166 -16.11 5.44 7.58
CA ASN A 166 -17.38 6.01 7.19
C ASN A 166 -17.70 7.24 8.05
N TRP A 167 -18.66 8.07 7.63
CA TRP A 167 -18.97 9.31 8.33
C TRP A 167 -19.69 9.07 9.66
N TYR A 168 -19.01 8.38 10.59
CA TYR A 168 -19.45 8.13 11.97
C TYR A 168 -18.36 8.49 12.97
N ALA A 169 -18.71 9.24 14.00
CA ALA A 169 -17.74 9.74 14.97
C ALA A 169 -16.97 8.65 15.73
N ASP A 170 -17.57 7.50 15.95
CA ASP A 170 -16.92 6.38 16.60
C ASP A 170 -15.92 5.65 15.69
N GLU A 171 -16.16 5.58 14.37
CA GLU A 171 -15.20 5.05 13.42
C GLU A 171 -13.95 5.93 13.34
N PHE A 172 -14.12 7.25 13.22
CA PHE A 172 -12.98 8.18 13.27
C PHE A 172 -12.23 8.12 14.60
N ARG A 173 -12.92 8.10 15.75
CA ARG A 173 -12.25 7.96 17.05
C ARG A 173 -11.43 6.69 17.15
N LYS A 174 -11.96 5.56 16.64
CA LYS A 174 -11.25 4.29 16.63
C LYS A 174 -9.99 4.37 15.78
N ALA A 175 -10.08 4.87 14.55
CA ALA A 175 -8.93 5.02 13.66
C ALA A 175 -7.86 5.96 14.22
N ILE A 176 -8.28 7.11 14.80
CA ILE A 176 -7.37 8.07 15.44
C ILE A 176 -6.68 7.44 16.65
N ALA A 177 -7.42 6.80 17.54
CA ALA A 177 -6.85 6.16 18.73
C ALA A 177 -5.84 5.07 18.34
N ALA A 178 -6.13 4.25 17.33
CA ALA A 178 -5.23 3.23 16.84
C ALA A 178 -3.95 3.83 16.23
N GLY A 179 -4.08 4.86 15.41
CA GLY A 179 -2.93 5.54 14.80
C GLY A 179 -2.02 6.21 15.83
N LEU A 180 -2.59 6.91 16.82
CA LEU A 180 -1.82 7.53 17.90
C LEU A 180 -1.12 6.50 18.77
N LYS A 181 -1.79 5.37 19.08
CA LYS A 181 -1.18 4.27 19.80
C LYS A 181 -0.01 3.67 19.04
N ALA A 182 -0.18 3.35 17.77
CA ALA A 182 0.88 2.81 16.91
C ALA A 182 2.08 3.76 16.86
N ALA A 183 1.87 5.07 16.71
CA ALA A 183 2.94 6.07 16.72
C ALA A 183 3.70 6.11 18.06
N ALA A 184 3.01 5.97 19.17
CA ALA A 184 3.64 5.91 20.49
C ALA A 184 4.53 4.68 20.69
N GLU A 185 4.21 3.58 20.02
CA GLU A 185 4.97 2.32 20.07
C GLU A 185 6.23 2.32 19.18
N THR A 186 6.33 3.24 18.22
CA THR A 186 7.43 3.29 17.23
C THR A 186 8.67 4.10 17.67
N GLY A 187 8.69 4.62 18.88
CA GLY A 187 9.91 5.20 19.47
C GLY A 187 10.47 6.45 18.75
N GLY A 188 9.62 7.29 18.16
CA GLY A 188 10.04 8.55 17.52
C GLY A 188 9.47 8.77 16.12
N SER A 189 8.78 7.80 15.58
CA SER A 189 7.98 7.96 14.37
C SER A 189 6.75 8.82 14.65
N THR A 190 6.16 9.36 13.60
CA THR A 190 4.88 10.05 13.67
C THR A 190 3.83 9.27 12.89
N THR A 191 2.56 9.38 13.33
CA THR A 191 1.46 8.85 12.52
C THR A 191 1.25 9.69 11.26
N THR A 192 0.70 9.09 10.23
CA THR A 192 0.28 9.76 9.01
C THR A 192 -1.23 9.76 8.91
N TRP A 193 -1.78 10.87 8.48
CA TRP A 193 -3.20 11.02 8.21
C TRP A 193 -3.39 11.22 6.72
N VAL A 194 -4.26 10.43 6.13
CA VAL A 194 -4.58 10.47 4.70
C VAL A 194 -6.08 10.21 4.53
N MET A 195 -6.75 11.06 3.78
CA MET A 195 -8.20 10.94 3.55
C MET A 195 -8.50 10.46 2.13
N ASN A 196 -7.68 10.85 1.16
CA ASN A 196 -7.88 10.56 -0.24
C ASN A 196 -6.58 10.06 -0.89
N ASN A 197 -6.73 9.20 -1.90
CA ASN A 197 -5.68 8.80 -2.83
C ASN A 197 -6.30 8.46 -4.19
N HIS A 198 -5.53 7.88 -5.11
CA HIS A 198 -6.00 7.49 -6.43
C HIS A 198 -6.85 6.20 -6.43
N ASP A 199 -6.86 5.43 -5.34
CA ASP A 199 -7.55 4.13 -5.22
C ASP A 199 -8.93 4.25 -4.58
N VAL A 200 -9.23 5.37 -3.93
CA VAL A 200 -10.51 5.57 -3.24
C VAL A 200 -11.32 6.71 -3.87
N PRO A 201 -12.65 6.61 -3.90
CA PRO A 201 -13.50 7.72 -4.29
C PRO A 201 -13.26 8.94 -3.41
N ARG A 202 -13.20 10.12 -4.03
CA ARG A 202 -12.96 11.39 -3.35
C ARG A 202 -13.91 11.63 -2.20
N SER A 203 -13.42 12.24 -1.12
CA SER A 203 -14.20 12.51 0.09
C SER A 203 -15.52 13.23 -0.15
N PRO A 204 -15.61 14.26 -1.03
CA PRO A 204 -16.89 14.91 -1.28
C PRO A 204 -17.95 13.97 -1.88
N SER A 205 -17.57 13.11 -2.83
CA SER A 205 -18.49 12.10 -3.37
C SER A 205 -18.76 11.00 -2.34
N ARG A 206 -17.73 10.42 -1.75
CA ARG A 206 -17.86 9.31 -0.79
C ARG A 206 -18.74 9.67 0.40
N TYR A 207 -18.58 10.85 0.98
CA TYR A 207 -19.36 11.31 2.11
C TYR A 207 -20.71 11.94 1.71
N GLY A 208 -20.94 12.18 0.42
CA GLY A 208 -22.22 12.55 -0.17
C GLY A 208 -23.14 11.37 -0.43
N LEU A 209 -22.58 10.16 -0.53
CA LEU A 209 -23.34 8.93 -0.67
C LEU A 209 -23.97 8.48 0.65
N PRO A 210 -24.97 7.58 0.64
CA PRO A 210 -25.50 6.97 1.86
C PRO A 210 -24.38 6.37 2.72
N GLN A 211 -24.38 6.68 4.01
CA GLN A 211 -23.41 6.15 4.97
C GLN A 211 -23.99 4.95 5.70
N VAL A 212 -23.25 3.83 5.68
CA VAL A 212 -23.67 2.59 6.37
C VAL A 212 -22.61 2.25 7.41
N LYS A 213 -22.99 2.28 8.69
CA LYS A 213 -22.08 2.03 9.79
C LYS A 213 -21.51 0.62 9.73
N GLY A 214 -20.18 0.52 9.84
CA GLY A 214 -19.46 -0.75 9.80
C GLY A 214 -19.41 -1.44 8.44
N ALA A 215 -19.97 -0.84 7.38
CA ALA A 215 -19.82 -1.37 6.03
C ALA A 215 -18.38 -1.16 5.52
N PRO A 216 -17.86 -2.07 4.69
CA PRO A 216 -16.61 -1.82 4.00
C PRO A 216 -16.65 -0.50 3.22
N TYR A 217 -15.71 0.39 3.45
CA TYR A 217 -15.68 1.76 2.91
C TYR A 217 -15.77 1.81 1.38
N HIS A 218 -15.28 0.79 0.71
CA HIS A 218 -15.26 0.71 -0.75
C HIS A 218 -16.57 0.17 -1.36
N GLN A 219 -17.43 -0.49 -0.59
CA GLN A 219 -18.59 -1.20 -1.15
C GLN A 219 -19.54 -0.28 -1.91
N LEU A 220 -20.12 0.71 -1.25
CA LEU A 220 -21.07 1.64 -1.88
C LEU A 220 -20.38 2.59 -2.87
N PRO A 221 -19.25 3.24 -2.52
CA PRO A 221 -18.58 4.14 -3.44
C PRO A 221 -18.03 3.47 -4.69
N HIS A 222 -17.50 2.26 -4.61
CA HIS A 222 -17.03 1.53 -5.80
C HIS A 222 -18.21 1.11 -6.69
N ASP A 223 -19.29 0.56 -6.12
CA ASP A 223 -20.47 0.22 -6.92
C ASP A 223 -21.04 1.46 -7.62
N TRP A 224 -21.06 2.60 -6.94
CA TRP A 224 -21.45 3.88 -7.52
C TRP A 224 -20.56 4.31 -8.69
N LEU A 225 -19.22 4.23 -8.53
CA LEU A 225 -18.27 4.54 -9.61
C LEU A 225 -18.40 3.58 -10.79
N LEU A 226 -18.46 2.29 -10.56
CA LEU A 226 -18.59 1.27 -11.61
C LEU A 226 -19.87 1.41 -12.42
N ARG A 227 -20.89 2.06 -11.87
CA ARG A 227 -22.16 2.34 -12.52
C ARG A 227 -22.34 3.81 -12.92
N ASN A 228 -21.25 4.50 -13.15
CA ASN A 228 -21.21 5.90 -13.62
C ASN A 228 -22.07 6.86 -12.76
N GLY A 229 -22.04 6.69 -11.45
CA GLY A 229 -22.76 7.56 -10.52
C GLY A 229 -24.28 7.37 -10.47
N THR A 230 -24.81 6.26 -10.95
CA THR A 230 -26.27 6.07 -11.09
C THR A 230 -26.91 5.17 -10.02
N THR A 231 -26.10 4.45 -9.23
CA THR A 231 -26.62 3.44 -8.29
C THR A 231 -27.26 4.04 -7.04
N TYR A 232 -26.67 5.11 -6.52
CA TYR A 232 -27.13 5.75 -5.28
C TYR A 232 -27.23 7.27 -5.48
N PRO A 233 -28.17 7.95 -4.80
CA PRO A 233 -28.24 9.41 -4.83
C PRO A 233 -27.02 10.00 -4.10
N GLU A 234 -26.31 10.89 -4.76
CA GLU A 234 -25.24 11.70 -4.16
C GLU A 234 -25.80 13.04 -3.69
N ASP A 235 -25.64 13.36 -2.41
CA ASP A 235 -25.79 14.73 -1.89
C ASP A 235 -24.39 15.41 -1.89
N ARG A 236 -24.03 16.00 -3.01
CA ARG A 236 -22.73 16.63 -3.20
C ARG A 236 -22.50 17.80 -2.25
N GLU A 237 -23.54 18.56 -1.90
CA GLU A 237 -23.42 19.69 -0.97
C GLU A 237 -23.08 19.19 0.44
N LEU A 238 -23.81 18.20 0.93
CA LEU A 238 -23.54 17.56 2.21
C LEU A 238 -22.16 16.89 2.22
N GLY A 239 -21.81 16.19 1.14
CA GLY A 239 -20.51 15.54 0.97
C GLY A 239 -19.35 16.53 1.03
N THR A 240 -19.49 17.67 0.37
CA THR A 240 -18.48 18.74 0.43
C THR A 240 -18.34 19.34 1.85
N ARG A 241 -19.45 19.55 2.57
CA ARG A 241 -19.38 19.99 3.99
C ARG A 241 -18.69 18.98 4.87
N ARG A 242 -18.96 17.67 4.68
CA ARG A 242 -18.31 16.58 5.42
C ARG A 242 -16.84 16.47 5.07
N ALA A 243 -16.46 16.56 3.80
CA ALA A 243 -15.07 16.55 3.35
C ALA A 243 -14.25 17.70 3.95
N ARG A 244 -14.82 18.93 4.01
CA ARG A 244 -14.18 20.06 4.69
C ARG A 244 -13.97 19.82 6.19
N ALA A 245 -14.95 19.22 6.86
CA ALA A 245 -14.81 18.85 8.27
C ALA A 245 -13.77 17.76 8.48
N ALA A 246 -13.68 16.77 7.56
CA ALA A 246 -12.66 15.74 7.56
C ALA A 246 -11.25 16.33 7.37
N ALA A 247 -11.06 17.25 6.42
CA ALA A 247 -9.80 17.92 6.21
C ALA A 247 -9.37 18.77 7.43
N LEU A 248 -10.31 19.46 8.10
CA LEU A 248 -10.01 20.17 9.35
C LEU A 248 -9.55 19.20 10.46
N MET A 249 -10.17 18.03 10.54
CA MET A 249 -9.77 17.00 11.50
C MET A 249 -8.38 16.47 11.16
N GLU A 250 -8.12 16.12 9.91
CA GLU A 250 -6.83 15.64 9.42
C GLU A 250 -5.69 16.62 9.72
N LEU A 251 -5.88 17.90 9.38
CA LEU A 251 -4.89 18.95 9.61
C LEU A 251 -4.74 19.34 11.10
N GLY A 252 -5.72 19.06 11.93
CA GLY A 252 -5.70 19.33 13.37
C GLY A 252 -5.10 18.20 14.22
N LEU A 253 -4.87 17.02 13.65
CA LEU A 253 -4.30 15.88 14.36
C LEU A 253 -2.77 15.99 14.43
N PRO A 254 -2.12 15.48 15.51
CA PRO A 254 -0.67 15.41 15.56
C PRO A 254 -0.13 14.39 14.57
N GLY A 255 0.92 14.75 13.81
CA GLY A 255 1.54 13.90 12.82
C GLY A 255 1.63 14.56 11.45
N ALA A 256 1.84 13.74 10.41
CA ALA A 256 1.93 14.20 9.04
C ALA A 256 0.56 14.06 8.33
N ALA A 257 0.08 15.12 7.72
CA ALA A 257 -1.12 15.11 6.88
C ALA A 257 -0.73 15.00 5.40
N TYR A 258 -1.37 14.10 4.69
CA TYR A 258 -1.15 13.85 3.25
C TYR A 258 -2.39 14.27 2.46
N ILE A 259 -2.34 15.48 1.91
CA ILE A 259 -3.43 16.03 1.11
C ILE A 259 -3.26 15.60 -0.35
N TYR A 260 -4.22 14.86 -0.86
CA TYR A 260 -4.19 14.40 -2.25
C TYR A 260 -4.57 15.52 -3.21
N GLN A 261 -3.93 15.56 -4.39
CA GLN A 261 -4.16 16.61 -5.40
C GLN A 261 -5.66 16.82 -5.69
N GLY A 262 -6.10 18.09 -5.63
CA GLY A 262 -7.50 18.48 -5.82
C GLY A 262 -8.37 18.36 -4.56
N GLU A 263 -7.89 17.76 -3.49
CA GLU A 263 -8.59 17.70 -2.21
C GLU A 263 -8.77 19.11 -1.60
N GLU A 264 -7.75 19.94 -1.74
CA GLU A 264 -7.76 21.35 -1.35
C GLU A 264 -8.83 22.18 -2.09
N LEU A 265 -9.28 21.72 -3.26
CA LEU A 265 -10.34 22.32 -4.05
C LEU A 265 -11.72 21.71 -3.78
N GLY A 266 -11.78 20.60 -3.01
CA GLY A 266 -13.01 19.87 -2.74
C GLY A 266 -13.50 19.04 -3.94
N LEU A 267 -12.57 18.55 -4.78
CA LEU A 267 -12.86 17.72 -5.95
C LEU A 267 -13.18 16.28 -5.55
#